data_33e45ba8a4abb86c9de4d25601e98c05
#
_entry.id   33e45ba8a4abb86c9de4d25601e98c05
#
_cell.length_a   1.000
_cell.length_b   1.000
_cell.length_c   1.000
_cell.angle_alpha   90.00
_cell.angle_beta   90.00
_cell.angle_gamma   90.00
#
_symmetry.space_group_name_H-M   'P 1'
#
loop_
_entity.id
_entity.type
_entity.pdbx_description
1 polymer ?
#
loop_
_entity_poly.entity_id
_entity_poly.type
_entity_poly.pdbx_seq_one_letter_code
_entity_poly.pdbx_strand_id
1 'polypeptide(L)'
;DILYFTKSDDFTFNLDDIRIPQKYYRERNNMSGANPGDVWEFSHVHYSNPERANHPTQKPEALMKRIISASSNKGDIILDPFVGSGTSCTVANFLGRKWIGFDINPDYKKMAEERIKKEVNTLDSFDPRESRTPKDLKIKNINQASLLVEKI
;
A
#
# COMPACT_ATOMS: atom_id res chain seq x y z
N ASP A 1 13.25 -10.56 1.66
CA ASP A 1 13.67 -9.74 0.53
C ASP A 1 12.45 -9.39 -0.32
N ILE A 2 12.47 -8.18 -0.93
CA ILE A 2 11.49 -7.73 -1.90
C ILE A 2 12.21 -7.66 -3.24
N LEU A 3 11.65 -8.33 -4.24
CA LEU A 3 12.21 -8.36 -5.59
C LEU A 3 11.26 -7.63 -6.54
N TYR A 4 11.82 -6.86 -7.47
CA TYR A 4 11.06 -6.14 -8.48
C TYR A 4 11.38 -6.76 -9.85
N PHE A 5 10.35 -7.25 -10.52
CA PHE A 5 10.45 -7.84 -11.85
C PHE A 5 9.54 -7.11 -12.81
N THR A 6 9.97 -6.99 -14.05
CA THR A 6 9.21 -6.40 -15.14
C THR A 6 9.11 -7.37 -16.31
N LYS A 7 8.03 -7.29 -17.08
CA LYS A 7 7.82 -8.10 -18.27
C LYS A 7 8.65 -7.60 -19.46
N SER A 8 8.96 -6.30 -19.48
CA SER A 8 9.67 -5.61 -20.54
C SER A 8 10.42 -4.41 -19.96
N ASP A 9 11.20 -3.72 -20.80
CA ASP A 9 11.89 -2.48 -20.44
C ASP A 9 10.95 -1.28 -20.31
N ASP A 10 9.72 -1.40 -20.82
CA ASP A 10 8.64 -0.43 -20.60
C ASP A 10 7.84 -0.83 -19.35
N PHE A 11 8.13 -0.17 -18.23
CA PHE A 11 7.53 -0.45 -16.94
C PHE A 11 7.28 0.81 -16.12
N THR A 12 6.34 0.73 -15.20
CA THR A 12 6.03 1.82 -14.26
C THR A 12 6.97 1.78 -13.05
N PHE A 13 7.68 2.90 -12.81
CA PHE A 13 8.40 3.11 -11.56
C PHE A 13 8.30 4.58 -11.12
N ASN A 14 7.41 4.86 -10.18
CA ASN A 14 7.09 6.21 -9.69
C ASN A 14 8.01 6.59 -8.52
N LEU A 15 9.25 6.96 -8.81
CA LEU A 15 10.24 7.31 -7.78
C LEU A 15 9.80 8.48 -6.90
N ASP A 16 9.17 9.49 -7.49
CA ASP A 16 8.77 10.70 -6.77
C ASP A 16 7.67 10.42 -5.72
N ASP A 17 6.83 9.41 -5.95
CA ASP A 17 5.76 9.00 -5.03
C ASP A 17 6.27 8.31 -3.75
N ILE A 18 7.54 7.88 -3.75
CA ILE A 18 8.14 7.13 -2.65
C ILE A 18 9.37 7.81 -2.04
N ARG A 19 9.66 9.06 -2.42
CA ARG A 19 10.78 9.81 -1.85
C ARG A 19 10.64 9.99 -0.34
N ILE A 20 11.76 9.93 0.35
CA ILE A 20 11.84 10.08 1.80
C ILE A 20 12.20 11.54 2.13
N PRO A 21 11.50 12.20 3.08
CA PRO A 21 11.86 13.53 3.53
C PRO A 21 13.29 13.59 4.04
N GLN A 22 14.08 14.54 3.56
CA GLN A 22 15.45 14.74 4.03
C GLN A 22 15.49 15.63 5.27
N LYS A 23 16.26 15.22 6.30
CA LYS A 23 16.44 15.98 7.54
C LYS A 23 17.04 17.38 7.33
N TYR A 24 17.85 17.56 6.27
CA TYR A 24 18.55 18.80 5.93
C TYR A 24 18.20 19.27 4.51
N TYR A 25 16.92 19.25 4.18
CA TYR A 25 16.46 19.77 2.90
C TYR A 25 16.83 21.24 2.74
N ARG A 26 17.63 21.56 1.71
CA ARG A 26 17.86 22.94 1.28
C ARG A 26 16.96 23.20 0.06
N GLU A 27 16.06 24.16 0.18
CA GLU A 27 15.14 24.59 -0.89
C GLU A 27 15.85 24.87 -2.23
N ARG A 28 17.14 25.23 -2.18
CA ARG A 28 17.97 25.52 -3.34
C ARG A 28 18.12 24.37 -4.33
N ASN A 29 17.91 23.14 -3.94
CA ASN A 29 18.16 21.97 -4.78
C ASN A 29 16.90 21.45 -5.48
N ASN A 30 15.74 22.07 -5.26
CA ASN A 30 14.44 21.69 -5.86
C ASN A 30 14.16 20.16 -5.85
N MET A 31 14.67 19.46 -4.83
CA MET A 31 14.51 18.02 -4.70
C MET A 31 13.34 17.69 -3.79
N SER A 32 12.43 16.87 -4.27
CA SER A 32 11.22 16.41 -3.55
C SER A 32 11.51 15.46 -2.38
N GLY A 33 12.77 15.29 -1.99
CA GLY A 33 13.25 14.36 -0.98
C GLY A 33 14.36 13.44 -1.49
N ALA A 34 14.83 12.52 -0.63
CA ALA A 34 15.84 11.53 -0.99
C ALA A 34 15.20 10.30 -1.65
N ASN A 35 15.95 9.65 -2.52
CA ASN A 35 15.57 8.32 -2.98
C ASN A 35 15.59 7.36 -1.80
N PRO A 36 14.60 6.48 -1.63
CA PRO A 36 14.68 5.41 -0.66
C PRO A 36 15.86 4.50 -1.02
N GLY A 37 16.62 4.08 0.01
CA GLY A 37 17.68 3.10 -0.18
C GLY A 37 17.12 1.70 -0.42
N ASP A 38 17.99 0.74 -0.49
CA ASP A 38 17.70 -0.69 -0.65
C ASP A 38 17.37 -1.39 0.69
N VAL A 39 17.62 -0.72 1.82
CA VAL A 39 17.22 -1.17 3.14
C VAL A 39 16.01 -0.37 3.61
N TRP A 40 14.91 -1.07 3.86
CA TRP A 40 13.66 -0.46 4.32
C TRP A 40 13.33 -0.91 5.73
N GLU A 41 13.06 0.04 6.61
CA GLU A 41 12.67 -0.19 7.98
C GLU A 41 11.19 0.13 8.19
N PHE A 42 10.40 -0.90 8.50
CA PHE A 42 9.00 -0.79 8.87
C PHE A 42 8.75 -1.56 10.15
N SER A 43 8.06 -0.93 11.10
CA SER A 43 7.62 -1.63 12.30
C SER A 43 6.63 -2.73 11.93
N HIS A 44 6.75 -3.89 12.56
CA HIS A 44 5.74 -4.92 12.41
C HIS A 44 4.42 -4.50 13.08
N VAL A 45 3.32 -5.12 12.64
CA VAL A 45 1.98 -4.81 13.16
C VAL A 45 1.79 -5.45 14.54
N HIS A 46 2.02 -4.67 15.59
CA HIS A 46 1.78 -5.08 16.98
C HIS A 46 0.30 -5.26 17.28
N TYR A 47 -0.01 -5.98 18.36
CA TYR A 47 -1.40 -6.20 18.79
C TYR A 47 -2.16 -4.90 19.14
N SER A 48 -1.45 -3.84 19.54
CA SER A 48 -2.02 -2.52 19.83
C SER A 48 -2.15 -1.60 18.60
N ASN A 49 -1.68 -2.03 17.43
CA ASN A 49 -1.73 -1.22 16.23
C ASN A 49 -3.17 -1.19 15.68
N PRO A 50 -3.75 0.01 15.40
CA PRO A 50 -5.12 0.12 14.88
C PRO A 50 -5.35 -0.59 13.53
N GLU A 51 -4.31 -0.78 12.70
CA GLU A 51 -4.44 -1.56 11.46
C GLU A 51 -4.49 -3.08 11.69
N ARG A 52 -4.29 -3.54 12.94
CA ARG A 52 -4.21 -4.96 13.28
C ARG A 52 -5.50 -5.71 12.97
N ALA A 53 -5.39 -6.73 12.13
CA ALA A 53 -6.38 -7.79 11.97
C ALA A 53 -5.91 -9.07 12.69
N ASN A 54 -6.81 -10.00 12.92
CA ASN A 54 -6.46 -11.27 13.56
C ASN A 54 -5.80 -12.25 12.55
N HIS A 55 -4.64 -11.83 12.03
CA HIS A 55 -3.84 -12.62 11.09
C HIS A 55 -2.40 -12.71 11.58
N PRO A 56 -1.79 -13.92 11.60
CA PRO A 56 -0.48 -14.14 12.23
C PRO A 56 0.67 -13.43 11.54
N THR A 57 0.59 -13.23 10.23
CA THR A 57 1.69 -12.69 9.41
C THR A 57 1.29 -11.42 8.65
N GLN A 58 0.40 -10.62 9.21
CA GLN A 58 -0.02 -9.37 8.60
C GLN A 58 1.19 -8.46 8.30
N LYS A 59 1.24 -7.92 7.10
CA LYS A 59 2.25 -6.93 6.69
C LYS A 59 1.78 -5.52 7.01
N PRO A 60 2.69 -4.59 7.33
CA PRO A 60 2.35 -3.18 7.55
C PRO A 60 1.76 -2.53 6.29
N GLU A 61 0.72 -1.71 6.45
CA GLU A 61 0.12 -0.96 5.34
C GLU A 61 1.11 0.02 4.71
N ALA A 62 1.97 0.66 5.51
CA ALA A 62 3.01 1.55 5.03
C ALA A 62 4.00 0.88 4.06
N LEU A 63 4.35 -0.39 4.29
CA LEU A 63 5.17 -1.17 3.37
C LEU A 63 4.46 -1.38 2.04
N MET A 64 3.18 -1.81 2.06
CA MET A 64 2.40 -2.02 0.85
C MET A 64 2.14 -0.72 0.10
N LYS A 65 1.94 0.40 0.81
CA LYS A 65 1.82 1.74 0.22
C LYS A 65 3.04 2.07 -0.62
N ARG A 66 4.25 1.89 -0.08
CA ARG A 66 5.49 2.15 -0.82
C ARG A 66 5.61 1.28 -2.06
N ILE A 67 5.36 -0.03 -1.93
CA ILE A 67 5.45 -0.97 -3.06
C ILE A 67 4.45 -0.59 -4.17
N ILE A 68 3.18 -0.40 -3.81
CA ILE A 68 2.11 -0.13 -4.77
C ILE A 68 2.28 1.24 -5.43
N SER A 69 2.66 2.27 -4.66
CA SER A 69 2.92 3.60 -5.22
C SER A 69 4.06 3.57 -6.22
N ALA A 70 5.16 2.88 -5.90
CA ALA A 70 6.30 2.78 -6.81
C ALA A 70 5.97 2.06 -8.13
N SER A 71 5.17 1.00 -8.07
CA SER A 71 5.03 0.04 -9.17
C SER A 71 3.72 0.13 -9.96
N SER A 72 2.86 1.10 -9.65
CA SER A 72 1.55 1.23 -10.31
C SER A 72 1.06 2.66 -10.35
N ASN A 73 0.13 2.92 -11.28
CA ASN A 73 -0.59 4.19 -11.40
C ASN A 73 -2.02 4.06 -10.88
N LYS A 74 -2.66 5.20 -10.57
CA LYS A 74 -4.07 5.23 -10.21
C LYS A 74 -4.92 4.63 -11.33
N GLY A 75 -5.83 3.71 -10.96
CA GLY A 75 -6.68 2.98 -11.89
C GLY A 75 -6.12 1.62 -12.34
N ASP A 76 -4.83 1.36 -12.12
CA ASP A 76 -4.20 0.06 -12.40
C ASP A 76 -4.79 -1.06 -11.51
N ILE A 77 -4.56 -2.30 -11.92
CA ILE A 77 -5.02 -3.48 -11.19
C ILE A 77 -3.85 -4.07 -10.39
N ILE A 78 -4.05 -4.21 -9.10
CA ILE A 78 -3.15 -4.91 -8.19
C ILE A 78 -3.67 -6.33 -7.99
N LEU A 79 -2.83 -7.31 -8.24
CA LEU A 79 -3.13 -8.72 -8.04
C LEU A 79 -2.33 -9.25 -6.83
N ASP A 80 -3.04 -9.83 -5.86
CA ASP A 80 -2.43 -10.54 -4.74
C ASP A 80 -2.97 -11.97 -4.66
N PRO A 81 -2.19 -13.00 -5.06
CA PRO A 81 -2.63 -14.38 -5.04
C PRO A 81 -2.68 -15.01 -3.64
N PHE A 82 -2.20 -14.31 -2.60
CA PHE A 82 -2.15 -14.78 -1.21
C PHE A 82 -2.57 -13.68 -0.25
N VAL A 83 -3.79 -13.18 -0.43
CA VAL A 83 -4.24 -11.91 0.15
C VAL A 83 -4.24 -11.89 1.69
N GLY A 84 -4.43 -13.03 2.34
CA GLY A 84 -4.41 -13.16 3.79
C GLY A 84 -5.31 -12.13 4.49
N SER A 85 -4.69 -11.26 5.29
CA SER A 85 -5.40 -10.17 5.98
C SER A 85 -5.90 -9.03 5.08
N GLY A 86 -5.65 -9.07 3.77
CA GLY A 86 -6.11 -8.06 2.81
C GLY A 86 -5.30 -6.78 2.74
N THR A 87 -4.08 -6.73 3.29
CA THR A 87 -3.30 -5.49 3.37
C THR A 87 -3.05 -4.87 1.99
N SER A 88 -2.62 -5.66 1.01
CA SER A 88 -2.37 -5.20 -0.37
C SER A 88 -3.62 -4.63 -1.04
N CYS A 89 -4.76 -5.33 -0.92
CA CYS A 89 -6.03 -4.90 -1.49
C CYS A 89 -6.57 -3.65 -0.79
N THR A 90 -6.44 -3.57 0.54
CA THR A 90 -6.84 -2.40 1.32
C THR A 90 -6.06 -1.15 0.88
N VAL A 91 -4.74 -1.27 0.78
CA VAL A 91 -3.88 -0.16 0.34
C VAL A 91 -4.11 0.19 -1.13
N ALA A 92 -4.29 -0.79 -2.01
CA ALA A 92 -4.62 -0.55 -3.41
C ALA A 92 -5.92 0.25 -3.54
N ASN A 93 -6.96 -0.13 -2.79
CA ASN A 93 -8.23 0.59 -2.75
C ASN A 93 -8.05 2.04 -2.27
N PHE A 94 -7.31 2.25 -1.18
CA PHE A 94 -7.00 3.57 -0.64
C PHE A 94 -6.28 4.47 -1.66
N LEU A 95 -5.31 3.90 -2.38
CA LEU A 95 -4.54 4.61 -3.40
C LEU A 95 -5.28 4.78 -4.73
N GLY A 96 -6.54 4.37 -4.85
CA GLY A 96 -7.34 4.48 -6.06
C GLY A 96 -6.94 3.50 -7.17
N ARG A 97 -6.35 2.36 -6.80
CA ARG A 97 -6.10 1.22 -7.70
C ARG A 97 -7.27 0.25 -7.59
N LYS A 98 -7.49 -0.52 -8.66
CA LYS A 98 -8.33 -1.72 -8.62
C LYS A 98 -7.53 -2.86 -7.99
N TRP A 99 -8.20 -3.87 -7.49
CA TRP A 99 -7.51 -5.00 -6.88
C TRP A 99 -8.23 -6.32 -7.14
N ILE A 100 -7.46 -7.39 -7.16
CA ILE A 100 -7.92 -8.77 -7.22
C ILE A 100 -7.12 -9.53 -6.16
N GLY A 101 -7.81 -10.17 -5.21
CA GLY A 101 -7.19 -10.95 -4.15
C GLY A 101 -7.68 -12.38 -4.15
N PHE A 102 -6.78 -13.33 -3.87
CA PHE A 102 -7.13 -14.73 -3.69
C PHE A 102 -6.65 -15.21 -2.32
N ASP A 103 -7.45 -16.05 -1.69
CA ASP A 103 -7.06 -16.82 -0.51
C ASP A 103 -7.84 -18.12 -0.47
N ILE A 104 -7.19 -19.20 -0.04
CA ILE A 104 -7.83 -20.50 0.11
C ILE A 104 -8.66 -20.59 1.40
N ASN A 105 -8.39 -19.70 2.37
CA ASN A 105 -9.08 -19.67 3.65
C ASN A 105 -10.26 -18.68 3.60
N PRO A 106 -11.51 -19.16 3.73
CA PRO A 106 -12.69 -18.30 3.67
C PRO A 106 -12.74 -17.24 4.79
N ASP A 107 -12.14 -17.53 5.95
CA ASP A 107 -12.10 -16.56 7.05
C ASP A 107 -11.17 -15.38 6.74
N TYR A 108 -10.07 -15.64 6.05
CA TYR A 108 -9.17 -14.58 5.57
C TYR A 108 -9.82 -13.75 4.47
N LYS A 109 -10.56 -14.38 3.56
CA LYS A 109 -11.36 -13.66 2.56
C LYS A 109 -12.32 -12.67 3.25
N LYS A 110 -13.10 -13.15 4.23
CA LYS A 110 -14.04 -12.31 4.99
C LYS A 110 -13.31 -11.16 5.71
N MET A 111 -12.18 -11.47 6.36
CA MET A 111 -11.34 -10.47 7.02
C MET A 111 -10.85 -9.39 6.05
N ALA A 112 -10.36 -9.79 4.88
CA ALA A 112 -9.91 -8.86 3.85
C ALA A 112 -11.06 -7.95 3.37
N GLU A 113 -12.25 -8.51 3.10
CA GLU A 113 -13.44 -7.75 2.71
C GLU A 113 -13.86 -6.72 3.77
N GLU A 114 -13.84 -7.11 5.04
CA GLU A 114 -14.17 -6.21 6.15
C GLU A 114 -13.15 -5.07 6.28
N ARG A 115 -11.85 -5.35 6.11
CA ARG A 115 -10.81 -4.34 6.16
C ARG A 115 -10.92 -3.34 5.02
N ILE A 116 -11.19 -3.79 3.81
CA ILE A 116 -11.33 -2.92 2.64
C ILE A 116 -12.54 -1.99 2.79
N LYS A 117 -13.62 -2.45 3.43
CA LYS A 117 -14.82 -1.63 3.69
C LYS A 117 -14.60 -0.57 4.78
N LYS A 118 -13.66 -0.78 5.68
CA LYS A 118 -13.28 0.23 6.67
C LYS A 118 -12.47 1.32 5.95
N GLU A 119 -12.86 2.57 6.16
CA GLU A 119 -12.02 3.68 5.69
C GLU A 119 -10.62 3.55 6.29
N VAL A 120 -9.60 3.54 5.44
CA VAL A 120 -8.22 3.45 5.87
C VAL A 120 -7.79 4.81 6.42
N ASN A 121 -8.22 5.12 7.63
CA ASN A 121 -7.88 6.38 8.31
C ASN A 121 -6.52 6.36 8.99
N THR A 122 -5.79 5.25 8.91
CA THR A 122 -4.59 5.02 9.71
C THR A 122 -3.27 5.14 8.93
N LEU A 123 -3.33 5.21 7.60
CA LEU A 123 -2.12 5.24 6.77
C LEU A 123 -1.24 6.47 6.98
N ASP A 124 -1.82 7.57 7.47
CA ASP A 124 -1.08 8.81 7.71
C ASP A 124 -0.43 8.90 9.09
N SER A 125 -0.71 7.96 9.99
CA SER A 125 -0.36 8.12 11.41
C SER A 125 0.90 7.36 11.85
N PHE A 126 1.50 6.49 11.03
CA PHE A 126 2.48 5.53 11.52
C PHE A 126 3.90 5.60 10.96
N ASP A 127 4.18 6.37 9.93
CA ASP A 127 5.57 6.65 9.55
C ASP A 127 5.81 8.17 9.58
N PRO A 128 6.49 8.69 10.61
CA PRO A 128 6.84 10.11 10.67
C PRO A 128 7.72 10.56 9.50
N ARG A 129 8.25 9.61 8.72
CA ARG A 129 9.01 9.85 7.48
C ARG A 129 8.11 9.94 6.25
N GLU A 130 6.88 9.41 6.34
CA GLU A 130 5.87 9.44 5.27
C GLU A 130 4.79 10.53 5.46
N SER A 131 4.87 11.33 6.52
CA SER A 131 3.85 12.32 6.91
C SER A 131 3.70 13.53 5.96
N ARG A 132 4.27 13.47 4.77
CA ARG A 132 4.03 14.46 3.70
C ARG A 132 3.37 13.79 2.49
N THR A 133 2.18 13.24 2.68
CA THR A 133 1.26 13.07 1.57
C THR A 133 0.78 14.47 1.13
N PRO A 134 0.71 14.75 -0.18
CA PRO A 134 0.09 15.99 -0.65
C PRO A 134 -1.31 16.10 -0.05
N LYS A 135 -1.66 17.27 0.51
CA LYS A 135 -2.95 17.55 1.17
C LYS A 135 -4.18 17.36 0.27
N ASP A 136 -3.97 16.99 -0.98
CA ASP A 136 -4.99 16.94 -2.03
C ASP A 136 -5.63 15.56 -2.25
N LEU A 137 -5.19 14.53 -1.52
CA LEU A 137 -5.80 13.20 -1.61
C LEU A 137 -7.00 13.04 -0.66
N LYS A 138 -7.92 13.98 -0.68
CA LYS A 138 -9.31 13.72 -0.26
C LYS A 138 -10.01 12.99 -1.40
N ILE A 139 -9.81 11.70 -1.48
CA ILE A 139 -10.56 10.85 -2.39
C ILE A 139 -11.96 10.66 -1.80
N LYS A 140 -12.90 11.48 -2.27
CA LYS A 140 -14.32 11.26 -2.04
C LYS A 140 -14.74 9.97 -2.76
N ASN A 141 -15.27 9.03 -1.98
CA ASN A 141 -16.09 7.88 -2.38
C ASN A 141 -15.85 7.36 -3.80
N ILE A 142 -15.01 6.36 -3.92
CA ILE A 142 -14.99 5.53 -5.13
C ILE A 142 -15.82 4.29 -4.84
N ASN A 143 -17.07 4.30 -5.30
CA ASN A 143 -17.85 3.08 -5.49
C ASN A 143 -17.17 2.26 -6.60
N GLN A 144 -16.23 1.41 -6.25
CA GLN A 144 -15.64 0.45 -7.17
C GLN A 144 -16.04 -0.96 -6.74
N ALA A 145 -16.78 -1.61 -7.64
CA ALA A 145 -17.05 -3.03 -7.53
C ALA A 145 -15.73 -3.80 -7.57
N SER A 146 -15.37 -4.38 -6.44
CA SER A 146 -14.21 -5.24 -6.28
C SER A 146 -14.67 -6.68 -6.51
N LEU A 147 -13.98 -7.39 -7.40
CA LEU A 147 -14.20 -8.80 -7.61
C LEU A 147 -13.25 -9.59 -6.71
N LEU A 148 -13.78 -10.14 -5.62
CA LEU A 148 -13.18 -11.31 -5.00
C LEU A 148 -13.73 -12.52 -5.74
N VAL A 149 -12.92 -13.12 -6.60
CA VAL A 149 -13.33 -14.27 -7.40
C VAL A 149 -13.31 -15.50 -6.50
N GLU A 150 -14.45 -16.16 -6.41
CA GLU A 150 -14.54 -17.48 -5.82
C GLU A 150 -14.02 -18.52 -6.80
N LYS A 151 -13.16 -19.37 -6.30
CA LYS A 151 -12.78 -20.70 -6.79
C LYS A 151 -12.11 -20.83 -8.16
N ILE A 152 -10.95 -21.41 -8.10
CA ILE A 152 -10.70 -22.66 -8.84
C ILE A 152 -10.53 -23.76 -7.81
#